data_6b9e7b8c59fb26be565f84402b9e588a
#
_entry.id   6b9e7b8c59fb26be565f84402b9e588a
#
_cell.length_a   1.000
_cell.length_b   1.000
_cell.length_c   1.000
_cell.angle_alpha   90.00
_cell.angle_beta   90.00
_cell.angle_gamma   90.00
#
_symmetry.space_group_name_H-M   'P 1'
#
loop_
_entity.id
_entity.type
_entity.pdbx_description
1 polymer ?
#
loop_
_entity_poly.entity_id
_entity_poly.type
_entity_poly.pdbx_seq_one_letter_code
_entity_poly.pdbx_strand_id
1 'polypeptide(L)'
;MNKKILILEDNDAALIHIAGLINEIDNKLDIKMFNNIRDAYLCAMENRIDLFIVDIILDIKHPGDTSGLKFIDNIRKIQYYEFTPVIFITSLEDAKSYTYENLHCYKFIEKPFDNKNVKKIIEECLKFPGEINSIKTLYYRCDGIILAVDIDEIVYAECNNHTMYIYKKQGDIFKVPYLTIKKLLQDVDTDQIIQCSRNTVINKDYIYKVDIPNRIIELKNSYGKIDIGISTL
;
A
#
# COMPACT_ATOMS: atom_id res chain seq x y z
N MET A 1 6.89 4.17 9.95
CA MET A 1 6.59 2.74 9.67
C MET A 1 7.78 2.07 9.04
N ASN A 2 7.97 0.77 9.31
CA ASN A 2 9.02 0.01 8.63
C ASN A 2 8.53 -0.33 7.22
N LYS A 3 9.38 -0.11 6.21
CA LYS A 3 9.06 -0.50 4.82
C LYS A 3 8.91 -2.02 4.72
N LYS A 4 7.92 -2.46 3.92
CA LYS A 4 7.63 -3.87 3.69
C LYS A 4 8.15 -4.30 2.32
N ILE A 5 8.90 -5.38 2.29
CA ILE A 5 9.48 -5.95 1.07
C ILE A 5 8.86 -7.33 0.87
N LEU A 6 8.31 -7.58 -0.31
CA LEU A 6 7.84 -8.90 -0.69
C LEU A 6 8.84 -9.56 -1.63
N ILE A 7 9.28 -10.76 -1.26
CA ILE A 7 10.15 -11.61 -2.09
C ILE A 7 9.32 -12.80 -2.58
N LEU A 8 9.33 -13.05 -3.88
CA LEU A 8 8.71 -14.20 -4.51
C LEU A 8 9.76 -14.97 -5.31
N GLU A 9 10.11 -16.17 -4.84
CA GLU A 9 11.19 -17.01 -5.36
C GLU A 9 10.88 -18.47 -5.00
N ASP A 10 10.85 -19.39 -5.97
CA ASP A 10 10.51 -20.81 -5.74
C ASP A 10 11.64 -21.61 -5.10
N ASN A 11 12.88 -21.13 -5.21
CA ASN A 11 14.04 -21.74 -4.60
C ASN A 11 14.28 -21.22 -3.19
N ASP A 12 14.03 -22.03 -2.16
CA ASP A 12 14.16 -21.65 -0.75
C ASP A 12 15.58 -21.14 -0.39
N ALA A 13 16.64 -21.67 -0.99
CA ALA A 13 17.99 -21.21 -0.72
C ALA A 13 18.23 -19.80 -1.28
N ALA A 14 17.74 -19.51 -2.48
CA ALA A 14 17.79 -18.19 -3.08
C ALA A 14 16.93 -17.20 -2.31
N LEU A 15 15.73 -17.62 -1.89
CA LEU A 15 14.81 -16.83 -1.07
C LEU A 15 15.47 -16.38 0.24
N ILE A 16 16.07 -17.32 0.98
CA ILE A 16 16.79 -17.05 2.25
C ILE A 16 18.02 -16.15 1.97
N HIS A 17 18.74 -16.39 0.89
CA HIS A 17 19.92 -15.58 0.53
C HIS A 17 19.53 -14.12 0.29
N ILE A 18 18.51 -13.85 -0.53
CA ILE A 18 18.01 -12.49 -0.81
C ILE A 18 17.52 -11.81 0.49
N ALA A 19 16.76 -12.53 1.31
CA ALA A 19 16.31 -12.00 2.60
C ALA A 19 17.48 -11.67 3.54
N GLY A 20 18.55 -12.47 3.53
CA GLY A 20 19.79 -12.20 4.25
C GLY A 20 20.45 -10.88 3.81
N LEU A 21 20.52 -10.64 2.50
CA LEU A 21 21.07 -9.38 1.95
C LEU A 21 20.26 -8.16 2.40
N ILE A 22 18.95 -8.29 2.46
CA ILE A 22 18.06 -7.20 2.92
C ILE A 22 18.27 -6.92 4.41
N ASN A 23 18.37 -7.96 5.24
CA ASN A 23 18.62 -7.81 6.68
C ASN A 23 19.99 -7.16 6.98
N GLU A 24 20.98 -7.35 6.10
CA GLU A 24 22.28 -6.67 6.21
C GLU A 24 22.19 -5.17 5.90
N ILE A 25 21.20 -4.73 5.13
CA ILE A 25 20.93 -3.31 4.84
C ILE A 25 20.27 -2.64 6.04
N ASP A 26 19.15 -3.17 6.51
CA ASP A 26 18.42 -2.70 7.70
C ASP A 26 17.57 -3.83 8.28
N ASN A 27 17.88 -4.23 9.50
CA ASN A 27 17.18 -5.32 10.21
C ASN A 27 15.78 -4.94 10.71
N LYS A 28 15.35 -3.69 10.52
CA LYS A 28 14.00 -3.21 10.84
C LYS A 28 13.02 -3.35 9.67
N LEU A 29 13.49 -3.70 8.48
CA LEU A 29 12.63 -3.91 7.32
C LEU A 29 11.72 -5.12 7.55
N ASP A 30 10.45 -5.01 7.16
CA ASP A 30 9.47 -6.10 7.26
C ASP A 30 9.53 -6.94 5.97
N ILE A 31 10.18 -8.10 6.02
CA ILE A 31 10.40 -8.97 4.87
C ILE A 31 9.31 -10.05 4.83
N LYS A 32 8.55 -10.09 3.74
CA LYS A 32 7.55 -11.12 3.45
C LYS A 32 8.10 -12.05 2.38
N MET A 33 8.32 -13.33 2.70
CA MET A 33 8.96 -14.33 1.85
C MET A 33 7.92 -15.34 1.37
N PHE A 34 7.86 -15.57 0.06
CA PHE A 34 6.93 -16.52 -0.56
C PHE A 34 7.62 -17.34 -1.64
N ASN A 35 7.29 -18.63 -1.69
CA ASN A 35 7.71 -19.54 -2.76
C ASN A 35 6.56 -19.91 -3.70
N ASN A 36 5.40 -19.29 -3.55
CA ASN A 36 4.25 -19.49 -4.44
C ASN A 36 3.47 -18.18 -4.63
N ILE A 37 2.88 -18.05 -5.81
CA ILE A 37 2.16 -16.84 -6.27
C ILE A 37 0.91 -16.56 -5.43
N ARG A 38 0.18 -17.62 -5.05
CA ARG A 38 -1.11 -17.46 -4.35
C ARG A 38 -0.94 -16.71 -3.03
N ASP A 39 0.00 -17.17 -2.21
CA ASP A 39 0.23 -16.59 -0.89
C ASP A 39 0.88 -15.22 -0.99
N ALA A 40 1.78 -15.01 -1.97
CA ALA A 40 2.35 -13.71 -2.28
C ALA A 40 1.25 -12.71 -2.68
N TYR A 41 0.31 -13.12 -3.50
CA TYR A 41 -0.81 -12.28 -3.94
C TYR A 41 -1.74 -11.92 -2.77
N LEU A 42 -2.11 -12.89 -1.93
CA LEU A 42 -2.91 -12.64 -0.73
C LEU A 42 -2.21 -11.67 0.22
N CYS A 43 -0.91 -11.85 0.44
CA CYS A 43 -0.13 -10.91 1.26
C CYS A 43 -0.14 -9.50 0.69
N ALA A 44 0.02 -9.35 -0.64
CA ALA A 44 -0.01 -8.05 -1.30
C ALA A 44 -1.40 -7.39 -1.23
N MET A 45 -2.49 -8.16 -1.19
CA MET A 45 -3.85 -7.63 -1.00
C MET A 45 -4.13 -7.19 0.44
N GLU A 46 -3.50 -7.83 1.42
CA GLU A 46 -3.71 -7.54 2.84
C GLU A 46 -2.73 -6.51 3.41
N ASN A 47 -1.61 -6.28 2.73
CA ASN A 47 -0.52 -5.43 3.20
C ASN A 47 -0.13 -4.40 2.14
N ARG A 48 0.35 -3.25 2.61
CA ARG A 48 1.04 -2.30 1.76
C ARG A 48 2.49 -2.77 1.56
N ILE A 49 2.86 -3.12 0.34
CA ILE A 49 4.23 -3.50 -0.04
C ILE A 49 4.93 -2.30 -0.67
N ASP A 50 6.15 -2.01 -0.21
CA ASP A 50 6.96 -0.87 -0.68
C ASP A 50 7.97 -1.27 -1.76
N LEU A 51 8.29 -2.57 -1.88
CA LEU A 51 9.20 -3.12 -2.87
C LEU A 51 8.87 -4.58 -3.15
N PHE A 52 8.77 -4.95 -4.43
CA PHE A 52 8.69 -6.34 -4.85
C PHE A 52 10.04 -6.80 -5.41
N ILE A 53 10.50 -7.99 -4.98
CA ILE A 53 11.66 -8.70 -5.52
C ILE A 53 11.14 -10.05 -6.01
N VAL A 54 11.21 -10.30 -7.32
CA VAL A 54 10.49 -11.42 -7.93
C VAL A 54 11.38 -12.17 -8.89
N ASP A 55 11.41 -13.51 -8.77
CA ASP A 55 11.91 -14.36 -9.88
C ASP A 55 10.82 -14.49 -10.96
N ILE A 56 11.23 -14.48 -12.20
CA ILE A 56 10.35 -14.68 -13.36
C ILE A 56 9.93 -16.14 -13.47
N ILE A 57 10.88 -17.06 -13.26
CA ILE A 57 10.67 -18.49 -13.33
C ILE A 57 10.37 -19.01 -11.94
N LEU A 58 9.11 -19.37 -11.69
CA LEU A 58 8.65 -19.88 -10.41
C LEU A 58 8.26 -21.37 -10.48
N ASP A 59 8.41 -21.99 -11.65
CA ASP A 59 8.26 -23.43 -11.86
C ASP A 59 9.31 -23.92 -12.87
N ILE A 60 10.45 -24.34 -12.36
CA ILE A 60 11.58 -24.88 -13.18
C ILE A 60 11.16 -26.12 -13.99
N LYS A 61 10.10 -26.85 -13.58
CA LYS A 61 9.64 -28.05 -14.27
C LYS A 61 8.91 -27.73 -15.58
N HIS A 62 8.47 -26.48 -15.75
CA HIS A 62 7.78 -26.04 -16.96
C HIS A 62 8.71 -25.15 -17.80
N PRO A 63 9.28 -25.66 -18.92
CA PRO A 63 10.09 -24.83 -19.81
C PRO A 63 9.31 -23.61 -20.31
N GLY A 64 9.92 -22.44 -20.21
CA GLY A 64 9.28 -21.18 -20.61
C GLY A 64 8.30 -20.60 -19.57
N ASP A 65 8.39 -21.03 -18.31
CA ASP A 65 7.61 -20.42 -17.24
C ASP A 65 7.92 -18.92 -17.11
N THR A 66 6.87 -18.11 -17.07
CA THR A 66 6.90 -16.65 -16.89
C THR A 66 5.89 -16.21 -15.85
N SER A 67 5.63 -17.09 -14.89
CA SER A 67 4.58 -16.86 -13.90
C SER A 67 4.88 -15.66 -12.98
N GLY A 68 6.15 -15.32 -12.75
CA GLY A 68 6.55 -14.11 -12.04
C GLY A 68 6.21 -12.82 -12.80
N LEU A 69 6.29 -12.82 -14.15
CA LEU A 69 5.83 -11.67 -14.96
C LEU A 69 4.32 -11.50 -14.83
N LYS A 70 3.56 -12.59 -14.92
CA LYS A 70 2.09 -12.56 -14.78
C LYS A 70 1.66 -12.10 -13.38
N PHE A 71 2.43 -12.48 -12.35
CA PHE A 71 2.20 -11.99 -10.99
C PHE A 71 2.30 -10.47 -10.95
N ILE A 72 3.40 -9.89 -11.44
CA ILE A 72 3.59 -8.44 -11.44
C ILE A 72 2.59 -7.73 -12.37
N ASP A 73 2.25 -8.30 -13.53
CA ASP A 73 1.19 -7.74 -14.39
C ASP A 73 -0.15 -7.61 -13.64
N ASN A 74 -0.52 -8.60 -12.84
CA ASN A 74 -1.72 -8.53 -12.01
C ASN A 74 -1.58 -7.56 -10.83
N ILE A 75 -0.41 -7.47 -10.22
CA ILE A 75 -0.12 -6.48 -9.16
C ILE A 75 -0.23 -5.05 -9.71
N ARG A 76 0.27 -4.78 -10.93
CA ARG A 76 0.18 -3.46 -11.59
C ARG A 76 -1.25 -2.99 -11.87
N LYS A 77 -2.22 -3.90 -11.99
CA LYS A 77 -3.65 -3.56 -12.13
C LYS A 77 -4.28 -3.01 -10.86
N ILE A 78 -3.61 -3.20 -9.73
CA ILE A 78 -3.99 -2.59 -8.46
C ILE A 78 -3.40 -1.19 -8.44
N GLN A 79 -4.24 -0.15 -8.48
CA GLN A 79 -3.84 1.26 -8.59
C GLN A 79 -2.73 1.65 -7.61
N TYR A 80 -2.81 1.13 -6.39
CA TYR A 80 -1.80 1.36 -5.35
C TYR A 80 -0.39 0.90 -5.75
N TYR A 81 -0.28 -0.19 -6.53
CA TYR A 81 0.99 -0.79 -6.93
C TYR A 81 1.46 -0.38 -8.33
N GLU A 82 0.76 0.52 -9.01
CA GLU A 82 1.07 0.96 -10.37
C GLU A 82 2.54 1.40 -10.51
N PHE A 83 3.07 2.13 -9.51
CA PHE A 83 4.44 2.66 -9.51
C PHE A 83 5.33 2.08 -8.40
N THR A 84 4.87 1.09 -7.64
CA THR A 84 5.71 0.45 -6.62
C THR A 84 6.94 -0.17 -7.26
N PRO A 85 8.16 0.09 -6.75
CA PRO A 85 9.37 -0.49 -7.32
C PRO A 85 9.31 -2.01 -7.40
N VAL A 86 9.75 -2.56 -8.54
CA VAL A 86 9.89 -4.00 -8.78
C VAL A 86 11.31 -4.28 -9.22
N ILE A 87 11.97 -5.23 -8.57
CA ILE A 87 13.26 -5.79 -8.99
C ILE A 87 13.00 -7.22 -9.43
N PHE A 88 13.36 -7.55 -10.68
CA PHE A 88 13.40 -8.95 -11.10
C PHE A 88 14.80 -9.50 -10.87
N ILE A 89 14.90 -10.69 -10.26
CA ILE A 89 16.15 -11.43 -10.07
C ILE A 89 15.96 -12.82 -10.67
N THR A 90 16.45 -13.07 -11.87
CA THR A 90 16.10 -14.25 -12.65
C THR A 90 17.27 -14.74 -13.52
N SER A 91 17.18 -15.99 -13.96
CA SER A 91 18.07 -16.57 -14.98
C SER A 91 17.56 -16.38 -16.43
N LEU A 92 16.39 -15.76 -16.62
CA LEU A 92 15.76 -15.58 -17.94
C LEU A 92 16.19 -14.23 -18.56
N GLU A 93 17.17 -14.24 -19.45
CA GLU A 93 17.71 -13.03 -20.08
C GLU A 93 16.75 -12.35 -21.07
N ASP A 94 15.98 -13.13 -21.83
CA ASP A 94 15.12 -12.64 -22.92
C ASP A 94 13.93 -11.78 -22.43
N ALA A 95 13.58 -11.84 -21.14
CA ALA A 95 12.47 -11.08 -20.59
C ALA A 95 12.80 -9.60 -20.28
N LYS A 96 14.05 -9.19 -20.40
CA LYS A 96 14.53 -7.88 -19.95
C LYS A 96 13.79 -6.71 -20.59
N SER A 97 13.66 -6.67 -21.92
CA SER A 97 12.94 -5.59 -22.61
C SER A 97 11.49 -5.51 -22.16
N TYR A 98 10.82 -6.66 -22.09
CA TYR A 98 9.43 -6.73 -21.65
C TYR A 98 9.22 -6.17 -20.23
N THR A 99 10.13 -6.48 -19.30
CA THR A 99 10.00 -6.02 -17.90
C THR A 99 10.13 -4.51 -17.77
N TYR A 100 11.00 -3.88 -18.57
CA TYR A 100 11.14 -2.42 -18.57
C TYR A 100 10.00 -1.71 -19.29
N GLU A 101 9.61 -2.19 -20.46
CA GLU A 101 8.62 -1.52 -21.31
C GLU A 101 7.19 -1.67 -20.83
N ASN A 102 6.82 -2.85 -20.32
CA ASN A 102 5.43 -3.18 -19.98
C ASN A 102 5.16 -3.22 -18.49
N LEU A 103 6.14 -3.64 -17.68
CA LEU A 103 5.95 -3.78 -16.24
C LEU A 103 6.62 -2.65 -15.44
N HIS A 104 7.30 -1.72 -16.12
CA HIS A 104 7.98 -0.58 -15.51
C HIS A 104 8.83 -1.03 -14.31
N CYS A 105 9.63 -2.10 -14.49
CA CYS A 105 10.51 -2.57 -13.42
C CYS A 105 11.61 -1.55 -13.15
N TYR A 106 11.95 -1.40 -11.88
CA TYR A 106 13.08 -0.54 -11.49
C TYR A 106 14.40 -1.13 -11.96
N LYS A 107 14.58 -2.44 -11.77
CA LYS A 107 15.79 -3.13 -12.16
C LYS A 107 15.53 -4.59 -12.51
N PHE A 108 16.29 -5.04 -13.51
CA PHE A 108 16.41 -6.45 -13.90
C PHE A 108 17.82 -6.92 -13.54
N ILE A 109 17.96 -8.01 -12.80
CA ILE A 109 19.20 -8.59 -12.31
C ILE A 109 19.25 -10.05 -12.78
N GLU A 110 20.31 -10.39 -13.50
CA GLU A 110 20.56 -11.74 -13.99
C GLU A 110 21.26 -12.58 -12.91
N LYS A 111 20.85 -13.84 -12.75
CA LYS A 111 21.53 -14.84 -11.92
C LYS A 111 22.65 -15.51 -12.75
N PRO A 112 23.87 -15.67 -12.20
CA PRO A 112 24.32 -15.31 -10.86
C PRO A 112 24.65 -13.82 -10.74
N PHE A 113 24.43 -13.23 -9.55
CA PHE A 113 24.59 -11.81 -9.29
C PHE A 113 25.65 -11.50 -8.22
N ASP A 114 26.15 -10.26 -8.24
CA ASP A 114 27.01 -9.73 -7.18
C ASP A 114 26.16 -9.17 -6.03
N ASN A 115 26.41 -9.68 -4.82
CA ASN A 115 25.68 -9.29 -3.60
C ASN A 115 25.77 -7.79 -3.29
N LYS A 116 26.94 -7.16 -3.54
CA LYS A 116 27.12 -5.72 -3.30
C LYS A 116 26.24 -4.89 -4.24
N ASN A 117 26.16 -5.31 -5.51
CA ASN A 117 25.32 -4.65 -6.49
C ASN A 117 23.82 -4.77 -6.14
N VAL A 118 23.38 -5.97 -5.74
CA VAL A 118 21.97 -6.19 -5.31
C VAL A 118 21.63 -5.34 -4.11
N LYS A 119 22.47 -5.31 -3.07
CA LYS A 119 22.24 -4.46 -1.88
C LYS A 119 22.10 -2.99 -2.27
N LYS A 120 23.03 -2.47 -3.10
CA LYS A 120 22.98 -1.09 -3.57
C LYS A 120 21.66 -0.76 -4.29
N ILE A 121 21.18 -1.64 -5.16
CA ILE A 121 19.94 -1.46 -5.91
C ILE A 121 18.73 -1.46 -4.95
N ILE A 122 18.71 -2.36 -3.96
CA ILE A 122 17.65 -2.40 -2.93
C ILE A 122 17.66 -1.10 -2.12
N GLU A 123 18.82 -0.63 -1.67
CA GLU A 123 18.95 0.64 -0.96
C GLU A 123 18.46 1.83 -1.78
N GLU A 124 18.74 1.85 -3.09
CA GLU A 124 18.25 2.88 -4.01
C GLU A 124 16.71 2.82 -4.11
N CYS A 125 16.13 1.63 -4.26
CA CYS A 125 14.67 1.44 -4.27
C CYS A 125 14.01 1.91 -2.96
N LEU A 126 14.64 1.64 -1.83
CA LEU A 126 14.13 2.03 -0.53
C LEU A 126 14.21 3.54 -0.27
N LYS A 127 15.03 4.28 -1.04
CA LYS A 127 15.09 5.75 -0.97
C LYS A 127 13.97 6.41 -1.75
N PHE A 128 13.28 5.69 -2.64
CA PHE A 128 12.10 6.26 -3.28
C PHE A 128 11.12 6.68 -2.19
N PRO A 129 10.71 7.97 -2.17
CA PRO A 129 9.63 8.37 -1.28
C PRO A 129 8.44 7.48 -1.63
N GLY A 130 7.93 6.74 -0.68
CA GLY A 130 6.69 5.97 -0.83
C GLY A 130 5.45 6.84 -1.00
N GLU A 131 5.66 8.09 -1.35
CA GLU A 131 4.73 9.16 -1.63
C GLU A 131 4.96 9.74 -3.03
N ILE A 132 4.81 8.92 -4.06
CA ILE A 132 4.03 9.42 -5.19
C ILE A 132 2.61 9.28 -4.69
N ASN A 133 1.85 10.35 -4.60
CA ASN A 133 0.46 10.42 -4.15
C ASN A 133 -0.34 9.20 -4.65
N SER A 134 -0.11 8.06 -4.04
CA SER A 134 -0.93 6.88 -4.28
C SER A 134 -2.21 7.18 -3.52
N ILE A 135 -3.24 7.57 -4.25
CA ILE A 135 -4.60 7.62 -3.73
C ILE A 135 -4.80 6.28 -3.01
N LYS A 136 -4.72 6.31 -1.68
CA LYS A 136 -4.92 5.10 -0.88
C LYS A 136 -6.41 4.83 -0.87
N THR A 137 -6.82 3.79 -1.59
CA THR A 137 -8.21 3.37 -1.66
C THR A 137 -8.49 2.35 -0.57
N LEU A 138 -9.46 2.62 0.28
CA LEU A 138 -9.97 1.70 1.27
C LEU A 138 -11.13 0.91 0.67
N TYR A 139 -11.22 -0.38 1.00
CA TYR A 139 -12.28 -1.25 0.51
C TYR A 139 -13.12 -1.76 1.69
N TYR A 140 -14.40 -1.43 1.69
CA TYR A 140 -15.35 -1.91 2.69
C TYR A 140 -16.44 -2.76 2.07
N ARG A 141 -16.69 -3.93 2.63
CA ARG A 141 -17.78 -4.79 2.19
C ARG A 141 -19.05 -4.42 2.94
N CYS A 142 -20.11 -4.03 2.21
CA CYS A 142 -21.41 -3.69 2.73
C CYS A 142 -22.49 -4.33 1.87
N ASP A 143 -23.36 -5.15 2.47
CA ASP A 143 -24.51 -5.80 1.80
C ASP A 143 -24.15 -6.54 0.48
N GLY A 144 -22.99 -7.20 0.48
CA GLY A 144 -22.50 -7.93 -0.70
C GLY A 144 -21.80 -7.06 -1.76
N ILE A 145 -21.75 -5.73 -1.57
CA ILE A 145 -21.08 -4.76 -2.43
C ILE A 145 -19.75 -4.39 -1.80
N ILE A 146 -18.72 -4.18 -2.62
CA ILE A 146 -17.44 -3.62 -2.18
C ILE A 146 -17.46 -2.13 -2.51
N LEU A 147 -17.40 -1.30 -1.46
CA LEU A 147 -17.24 0.14 -1.59
C LEU A 147 -15.75 0.48 -1.64
N ALA A 148 -15.33 1.17 -2.67
CA ALA A 148 -13.98 1.72 -2.81
C ALA A 148 -14.00 3.19 -2.36
N VAL A 149 -13.17 3.54 -1.39
CA VAL A 149 -13.12 4.89 -0.79
C VAL A 149 -11.69 5.40 -0.86
N ASP A 150 -11.44 6.37 -1.71
CA ASP A 150 -10.15 7.04 -1.80
C ASP A 150 -9.98 8.00 -0.61
N ILE A 151 -8.86 7.88 0.11
CA ILE A 151 -8.61 8.69 1.31
C ILE A 151 -8.63 10.19 0.98
N ASP A 152 -8.07 10.59 -0.15
CA ASP A 152 -8.03 11.98 -0.60
C ASP A 152 -9.43 12.56 -0.91
N GLU A 153 -10.42 11.69 -1.11
CA GLU A 153 -11.80 12.10 -1.28
C GLU A 153 -12.56 12.26 0.03
N ILE A 154 -12.05 11.69 1.12
CA ILE A 154 -12.70 11.79 2.44
C ILE A 154 -12.53 13.21 2.95
N VAL A 155 -13.63 13.90 3.21
CA VAL A 155 -13.66 15.20 3.89
C VAL A 155 -13.67 15.01 5.39
N TYR A 156 -14.61 14.22 5.87
CA TYR A 156 -14.71 13.76 7.26
C TYR A 156 -15.54 12.48 7.34
N ALA A 157 -15.48 11.80 8.46
CA ALA A 157 -16.36 10.67 8.72
C ALA A 157 -16.85 10.69 10.17
N GLU A 158 -18.09 10.28 10.38
CA GLU A 158 -18.69 10.19 11.70
C GLU A 158 -19.36 8.84 11.95
N CYS A 159 -19.23 8.34 13.17
CA CYS A 159 -19.86 7.11 13.60
C CYS A 159 -21.14 7.42 14.35
N ASN A 160 -22.30 7.00 13.83
CA ASN A 160 -23.59 7.17 14.47
C ASN A 160 -24.35 5.83 14.41
N ASN A 161 -24.93 5.39 15.55
CA ASN A 161 -25.69 4.14 15.65
C ASN A 161 -24.98 2.93 15.01
N HIS A 162 -23.72 2.70 15.36
CA HIS A 162 -22.89 1.61 14.82
C HIS A 162 -22.65 1.64 13.30
N THR A 163 -22.93 2.76 12.65
CA THR A 163 -22.69 2.95 11.21
C THR A 163 -21.71 4.11 11.03
N MET A 164 -20.67 3.90 10.25
CA MET A 164 -19.76 4.95 9.81
C MET A 164 -20.34 5.64 8.57
N TYR A 165 -20.50 6.95 8.63
CA TYR A 165 -20.87 7.80 7.52
C TYR A 165 -19.61 8.51 7.02
N ILE A 166 -19.16 8.20 5.81
CA ILE A 166 -17.97 8.78 5.17
C ILE A 166 -18.45 9.81 4.15
N TYR A 167 -18.16 11.08 4.43
CA TYR A 167 -18.54 12.23 3.59
C TYR A 167 -17.40 12.54 2.61
N LYS A 168 -17.68 12.47 1.31
CA LYS A 168 -16.73 12.66 0.23
C LYS A 168 -16.82 14.05 -0.37
N LYS A 169 -15.73 14.49 -1.02
CA LYS A 169 -15.62 15.82 -1.65
C LYS A 169 -16.68 16.11 -2.74
N GLN A 170 -17.23 15.08 -3.37
CA GLN A 170 -18.28 15.24 -4.39
C GLN A 170 -19.69 15.26 -3.80
N GLY A 171 -19.83 15.23 -2.46
CA GLY A 171 -21.11 15.22 -1.78
C GLY A 171 -21.71 13.83 -1.55
N ASP A 172 -21.06 12.79 -2.04
CA ASP A 172 -21.47 11.41 -1.78
C ASP A 172 -21.24 11.04 -0.31
N ILE A 173 -22.14 10.22 0.23
CA ILE A 173 -22.04 9.70 1.60
C ILE A 173 -22.03 8.18 1.53
N PHE A 174 -20.93 7.57 1.96
CA PHE A 174 -20.85 6.13 2.11
C PHE A 174 -21.24 5.72 3.53
N LYS A 175 -22.07 4.68 3.64
CA LYS A 175 -22.52 4.12 4.91
C LYS A 175 -21.89 2.74 5.07
N VAL A 176 -21.05 2.59 6.09
CA VAL A 176 -20.36 1.34 6.38
C VAL A 176 -20.78 0.84 7.77
N PRO A 177 -21.69 -0.15 7.86
CA PRO A 177 -22.12 -0.71 9.13
C PRO A 177 -20.95 -1.33 9.90
N TYR A 178 -20.96 -1.18 11.22
CA TYR A 178 -20.00 -1.76 12.16
C TYR A 178 -18.53 -1.33 11.99
N LEU A 179 -18.23 -0.37 11.11
CA LEU A 179 -16.91 0.24 11.02
C LEU A 179 -16.72 1.19 12.20
N THR A 180 -15.66 1.01 12.98
CA THR A 180 -15.31 1.86 14.12
C THR A 180 -14.28 2.93 13.72
N ILE A 181 -14.22 4.05 14.49
CA ILE A 181 -13.20 5.08 14.33
C ILE A 181 -11.80 4.48 14.41
N LYS A 182 -11.56 3.62 15.41
CA LYS A 182 -10.25 2.96 15.59
C LYS A 182 -9.85 2.13 14.36
N LYS A 183 -10.79 1.37 13.82
CA LYS A 183 -10.53 0.54 12.63
C LYS A 183 -10.29 1.42 11.41
N LEU A 184 -11.10 2.45 11.18
CA LEU A 184 -10.89 3.41 10.08
C LEU A 184 -9.50 4.05 10.15
N LEU A 185 -9.06 4.55 11.32
CA LEU A 185 -7.75 5.16 11.49
C LEU A 185 -6.60 4.15 11.26
N GLN A 186 -6.78 2.89 11.63
CA GLN A 186 -5.82 1.82 11.33
C GLN A 186 -5.73 1.53 9.82
N ASP A 187 -6.88 1.50 9.14
CA ASP A 187 -6.94 1.22 7.70
C ASP A 187 -6.39 2.38 6.87
N VAL A 188 -6.67 3.62 7.30
CA VAL A 188 -6.14 4.85 6.68
C VAL A 188 -4.63 4.92 6.77
N ASP A 189 -4.07 4.60 7.94
CA ASP A 189 -2.63 4.52 8.19
C ASP A 189 -1.82 5.73 7.66
N THR A 190 -2.34 6.94 7.86
CA THR A 190 -1.70 8.20 7.50
C THR A 190 -2.06 9.28 8.53
N ASP A 191 -1.20 10.30 8.65
CA ASP A 191 -1.45 11.48 9.48
C ASP A 191 -2.46 12.45 8.85
N GLN A 192 -2.97 12.16 7.66
CA GLN A 192 -3.89 13.03 6.93
C GLN A 192 -5.27 13.06 7.58
N ILE A 193 -5.75 11.93 8.08
CA ILE A 193 -7.03 11.82 8.78
C ILE A 193 -6.80 11.73 10.28
N ILE A 194 -7.37 12.66 11.02
CA ILE A 194 -7.22 12.76 12.47
C ILE A 194 -8.58 12.67 13.17
N GLN A 195 -8.58 12.16 14.39
CA GLN A 195 -9.77 12.16 15.22
C GLN A 195 -9.96 13.53 15.86
N CYS A 196 -11.10 14.16 15.67
CA CYS A 196 -11.47 15.47 16.24
C CYS A 196 -12.53 15.39 17.34
N SER A 197 -13.27 14.28 17.44
CA SER A 197 -14.18 14.01 18.55
C SER A 197 -14.27 12.50 18.82
N ARG A 198 -15.06 12.11 19.84
CA ARG A 198 -15.25 10.69 20.19
C ARG A 198 -15.74 9.85 19.01
N ASN A 199 -16.55 10.42 18.16
CA ASN A 199 -17.21 9.73 17.05
C ASN A 199 -16.93 10.31 15.67
N THR A 200 -15.96 11.26 15.54
CA THR A 200 -15.69 11.96 14.29
C THR A 200 -14.21 12.03 14.00
N VAL A 201 -13.86 11.76 12.76
CA VAL A 201 -12.52 11.98 12.16
C VAL A 201 -12.63 12.98 11.02
N ILE A 202 -11.56 13.70 10.76
CA ILE A 202 -11.49 14.74 9.73
C ILE A 202 -10.21 14.63 8.93
N ASN A 203 -10.27 14.90 7.65
CA ASN A 203 -9.10 15.08 6.82
C ASN A 203 -8.55 16.51 6.99
N LYS A 204 -7.28 16.61 7.38
CA LYS A 204 -6.58 17.88 7.63
C LYS A 204 -6.62 18.82 6.40
N ASP A 205 -6.58 18.25 5.20
CA ASP A 205 -6.55 19.03 3.95
C ASP A 205 -7.83 19.83 3.71
N TYR A 206 -8.93 19.45 4.37
CA TYR A 206 -10.21 20.16 4.28
C TYR A 206 -10.46 21.12 5.43
N ILE A 207 -9.55 21.27 6.38
CA ILE A 207 -9.67 22.25 7.45
C ILE A 207 -9.44 23.66 6.88
N TYR A 208 -10.42 24.54 7.06
CA TYR A 208 -10.28 25.96 6.76
C TYR A 208 -9.84 26.75 7.99
N LYS A 209 -10.52 26.55 9.12
CA LYS A 209 -10.28 27.26 10.37
C LYS A 209 -10.60 26.40 11.57
N VAL A 210 -9.82 26.55 12.63
CA VAL A 210 -10.09 25.94 13.94
C VAL A 210 -10.39 27.05 14.95
N ASP A 211 -11.60 27.05 15.50
CA ASP A 211 -12.05 27.96 16.55
C ASP A 211 -11.99 27.23 17.89
N ILE A 212 -10.86 27.35 18.57
CA ILE A 212 -10.59 26.66 19.84
C ILE A 212 -11.56 27.10 20.94
N PRO A 213 -11.83 28.41 21.16
CA PRO A 213 -12.79 28.86 22.17
C PRO A 213 -14.19 28.29 21.98
N ASN A 214 -14.68 28.25 20.75
CA ASN A 214 -16.01 27.74 20.43
C ASN A 214 -16.01 26.23 20.12
N ARG A 215 -14.84 25.58 20.07
CA ARG A 215 -14.66 24.16 19.77
C ARG A 215 -15.27 23.75 18.43
N ILE A 216 -15.03 24.52 17.39
CA ILE A 216 -15.56 24.32 16.07
C ILE A 216 -14.42 24.24 15.05
N ILE A 217 -14.48 23.27 14.16
CA ILE A 217 -13.67 23.23 12.94
C ILE A 217 -14.56 23.62 11.77
N GLU A 218 -14.19 24.67 11.06
CA GLU A 218 -14.83 25.03 9.79
C GLU A 218 -14.09 24.35 8.64
N LEU A 219 -14.86 23.79 7.71
CA LEU A 219 -14.35 23.06 6.56
C LEU A 219 -14.27 23.97 5.34
N LYS A 220 -13.30 23.69 4.43
CA LYS A 220 -13.19 24.32 3.12
C LYS A 220 -14.43 24.02 2.26
N ASN A 221 -14.61 24.80 1.22
CA ASN A 221 -15.64 24.56 0.19
C ASN A 221 -17.08 24.40 0.75
N SER A 222 -17.38 25.04 1.88
CA SER A 222 -18.71 24.99 2.50
C SER A 222 -19.20 23.61 2.92
N TYR A 223 -18.29 22.67 3.19
CA TYR A 223 -18.64 21.34 3.70
C TYR A 223 -19.23 21.37 5.14
N GLY A 224 -19.25 22.54 5.77
CA GLY A 224 -19.92 22.74 7.06
C GLY A 224 -18.95 22.96 8.22
N LYS A 225 -19.48 22.71 9.43
CA LYS A 225 -18.77 22.86 10.70
C LYS A 225 -18.86 21.57 11.49
N ILE A 226 -17.77 21.23 12.16
CA ILE A 226 -17.67 20.02 12.99
C ILE A 226 -17.28 20.42 14.40
N ASP A 227 -17.91 19.83 15.41
CA ASP A 227 -17.62 20.05 16.82
C ASP A 227 -16.36 19.28 17.23
N ILE A 228 -15.49 19.94 18.00
CA ILE A 228 -14.31 19.32 18.61
C ILE A 228 -14.71 18.71 19.96
N GLY A 229 -14.39 17.43 20.15
CA GLY A 229 -14.63 16.74 21.42
C GLY A 229 -13.77 17.27 22.57
N ILE A 230 -14.31 17.20 23.79
CA ILE A 230 -13.65 17.70 25.02
C ILE A 230 -12.32 17.00 25.31
N SER A 231 -12.15 15.76 24.88
CA SER A 231 -10.97 14.93 25.14
C SER A 231 -9.88 15.03 24.05
N THR A 232 -10.06 15.89 23.06
CA THR A 232 -9.18 15.97 21.87
C THR A 232 -8.36 17.26 21.83
N LEU A 233 -8.55 18.13 22.82
CA LEU A 233 -7.77 19.34 23.09
C LEU A 233 -6.82 19.08 24.25
#